data_c21c0009d344530038e57d44320cffb5
#
_entry.id   c21c0009d344530038e57d44320cffb5
#
_cell.length_a   1.000
_cell.length_b   1.000
_cell.length_c   1.000
_cell.angle_alpha   90.00
_cell.angle_beta   90.00
_cell.angle_gamma   90.00
#
_symmetry.space_group_name_H-M   'P 1'
#
loop_
_entity.id
_entity.type
_entity.pdbx_description
1 polymer ?
#
loop_
_entity_poly.entity_id
_entity_poly.type
_entity_poly.pdbx_seq_one_letter_code
_entity_poly.pdbx_strand_id
1 'polypeptide(L)'
;MCIRDSIRSILESAKQSLVAEDPVTAKSMASNIPSHVESLTNLQSDSLKALEEAQKSIKSLEGESLSKHLEMISESRKAHEKGNYPLSKGISDSIVRDVRDISESSNEVTRALRQRNKLESRFPKHGDWMERLDLVANLSESSEWSKASSELQSLTNDLQLLEAELSDAGELIDFVNSEWSSLSKKLDSRGIGIEDSDRSSSLRAISIAEKMLEEGDVQSCLKSLGEADSAMERLRRRL
;
A
#
# COMPACT_ATOMS: atom_id res chain seq x y z
N MET A 1 15.88 -9.75 -32.94
CA MET A 1 16.51 -10.78 -33.81
C MET A 1 16.16 -12.13 -33.21
N CYS A 2 15.47 -12.99 -33.98
CA CYS A 2 15.03 -14.30 -33.48
C CYS A 2 16.23 -15.23 -33.38
N ILE A 3 16.34 -16.06 -32.31
CA ILE A 3 17.45 -17.02 -32.12
C ILE A 3 17.54 -17.99 -33.33
N ARG A 4 16.40 -18.29 -33.96
CA ARG A 4 16.34 -19.08 -35.20
C ARG A 4 17.09 -18.40 -36.35
N ASP A 5 17.01 -17.06 -36.44
CA ASP A 5 17.73 -16.27 -37.43
C ASP A 5 19.22 -16.23 -37.10
N SER A 6 19.58 -16.25 -35.81
CA SER A 6 20.97 -16.34 -35.38
C SER A 6 21.64 -17.66 -35.77
N ILE A 7 20.97 -18.80 -35.58
CA ILE A 7 21.47 -20.12 -36.02
C ILE A 7 21.62 -20.18 -37.53
N ARG A 8 20.63 -19.67 -38.28
CA ARG A 8 20.68 -19.58 -39.73
C ARG A 8 21.87 -18.72 -40.20
N SER A 9 22.08 -17.58 -39.55
CA SER A 9 23.23 -16.69 -39.80
C SER A 9 24.57 -17.39 -39.53
N ILE A 10 24.70 -18.16 -38.44
CA ILE A 10 25.93 -18.93 -38.13
C ILE A 10 26.18 -20.00 -39.21
N LEU A 11 25.11 -20.71 -39.65
CA LEU A 11 25.21 -21.71 -40.72
C LEU A 11 25.65 -21.10 -42.06
N GLU A 12 25.08 -19.95 -42.41
CA GLU A 12 25.47 -19.24 -43.66
C GLU A 12 26.90 -18.72 -43.56
N SER A 13 27.33 -18.20 -42.43
CA SER A 13 28.71 -17.74 -42.23
C SER A 13 29.70 -18.93 -42.27
N ALA A 14 29.37 -20.06 -41.66
CA ALA A 14 30.18 -21.28 -41.75
C ALA A 14 30.30 -21.80 -43.20
N LYS A 15 29.22 -21.79 -44.00
CA LYS A 15 29.24 -22.12 -45.40
C LYS A 15 30.15 -21.17 -46.20
N GLN A 16 30.04 -19.85 -45.96
CA GLN A 16 30.88 -18.86 -46.61
C GLN A 16 32.38 -19.08 -46.31
N SER A 17 32.72 -19.40 -45.06
CA SER A 17 34.09 -19.73 -44.67
C SER A 17 34.60 -20.99 -45.35
N LEU A 18 33.77 -22.01 -45.59
CA LEU A 18 34.12 -23.18 -46.38
C LEU A 18 34.40 -22.85 -47.86
N VAL A 19 33.58 -21.97 -48.45
CA VAL A 19 33.78 -21.51 -49.84
C VAL A 19 35.02 -20.66 -49.97
N ALA A 20 35.42 -19.93 -48.91
CA ALA A 20 36.64 -19.16 -48.84
C ALA A 20 37.91 -20.01 -48.50
N GLU A 21 37.82 -21.32 -48.51
CA GLU A 21 38.90 -22.27 -48.18
C GLU A 21 39.48 -22.13 -46.79
N ASP A 22 38.66 -21.61 -45.80
CA ASP A 22 39.00 -21.57 -44.37
C ASP A 22 38.23 -22.63 -43.56
N PRO A 23 38.67 -23.88 -43.55
CA PRO A 23 38.00 -24.98 -42.86
C PRO A 23 38.10 -24.89 -41.33
N VAL A 24 39.08 -24.17 -40.82
CA VAL A 24 39.29 -24.03 -39.36
C VAL A 24 38.22 -23.12 -38.76
N THR A 25 38.01 -21.96 -39.38
CA THR A 25 36.95 -21.03 -38.99
C THR A 25 35.56 -21.65 -39.18
N ALA A 26 35.30 -22.31 -40.27
CA ALA A 26 34.05 -22.99 -40.54
C ALA A 26 33.74 -24.10 -39.50
N LYS A 27 34.74 -24.88 -39.09
CA LYS A 27 34.61 -25.88 -38.03
C LYS A 27 34.33 -25.27 -36.69
N SER A 28 35.02 -24.17 -36.34
CA SER A 28 34.82 -23.44 -35.08
C SER A 28 33.38 -22.89 -35.00
N MET A 29 32.85 -22.27 -36.06
CA MET A 29 31.50 -21.80 -36.14
C MET A 29 30.47 -22.93 -36.02
N ALA A 30 30.70 -24.03 -36.74
CA ALA A 30 29.83 -25.19 -36.71
C ALA A 30 29.77 -25.89 -35.35
N SER A 31 30.89 -25.93 -34.62
CA SER A 31 30.97 -26.54 -33.30
C SER A 31 30.11 -25.83 -32.21
N ASN A 32 29.74 -24.56 -32.43
CA ASN A 32 28.87 -23.81 -31.52
C ASN A 32 27.38 -24.04 -31.77
N ILE A 33 27.01 -24.64 -32.91
CA ILE A 33 25.61 -24.87 -33.27
C ILE A 33 24.85 -25.73 -32.25
N PRO A 34 25.39 -26.86 -31.74
CA PRO A 34 24.70 -27.69 -30.77
C PRO A 34 24.34 -26.92 -29.50
N SER A 35 25.26 -26.11 -28.96
CA SER A 35 25.00 -25.30 -27.76
C SER A 35 23.92 -24.21 -27.99
N HIS A 36 23.89 -23.63 -29.20
CA HIS A 36 22.83 -22.69 -29.58
C HIS A 36 21.48 -23.39 -29.73
N VAL A 37 21.43 -24.60 -30.27
CA VAL A 37 20.19 -25.39 -30.38
C VAL A 37 19.68 -25.77 -29.00
N GLU A 38 20.55 -26.22 -28.11
CA GLU A 38 20.20 -26.56 -26.72
C GLU A 38 19.64 -25.32 -25.99
N SER A 39 20.33 -24.19 -26.10
CA SER A 39 19.85 -22.91 -25.54
C SER A 39 18.48 -22.52 -26.08
N LEU A 40 18.23 -22.67 -27.38
CA LEU A 40 16.95 -22.41 -28.01
C LEU A 40 15.85 -23.33 -27.48
N THR A 41 16.15 -24.61 -27.32
CA THR A 41 15.19 -25.61 -26.81
C THR A 41 14.82 -25.29 -25.36
N ASN A 42 15.79 -24.90 -24.54
CA ASN A 42 15.56 -24.50 -23.17
C ASN A 42 14.68 -23.24 -23.10
N LEU A 43 14.99 -22.20 -23.90
CA LEU A 43 14.17 -20.98 -23.97
C LEU A 43 12.74 -21.25 -24.45
N GLN A 44 12.56 -22.15 -25.42
CA GLN A 44 11.23 -22.58 -25.87
C GLN A 44 10.45 -23.28 -24.75
N SER A 45 11.09 -24.21 -24.05
CA SER A 45 10.49 -24.93 -22.91
C SER A 45 10.09 -23.98 -21.78
N ASP A 46 10.99 -23.07 -21.43
CA ASP A 46 10.75 -22.07 -20.36
C ASP A 46 9.63 -21.12 -20.72
N SER A 47 9.59 -20.66 -21.98
CA SER A 47 8.50 -19.80 -22.48
C SER A 47 7.15 -20.52 -22.45
N LEU A 48 7.13 -21.81 -22.80
CA LEU A 48 5.89 -22.61 -22.76
C LEU A 48 5.39 -22.78 -21.33
N LYS A 49 6.30 -23.13 -20.39
CA LYS A 49 5.96 -23.26 -18.96
C LYS A 49 5.41 -21.97 -18.39
N ALA A 50 6.07 -20.84 -18.68
CA ALA A 50 5.60 -19.53 -18.24
C ALA A 50 4.23 -19.19 -18.80
N LEU A 51 3.97 -19.51 -20.06
CA LEU A 51 2.65 -19.31 -20.70
C LEU A 51 1.55 -20.16 -20.03
N GLU A 52 1.85 -21.42 -19.73
CA GLU A 52 0.93 -22.31 -19.01
C GLU A 52 0.64 -21.81 -17.58
N GLU A 53 1.66 -21.33 -16.88
CA GLU A 53 1.50 -20.74 -15.55
C GLU A 53 0.65 -19.47 -15.59
N ALA A 54 0.91 -18.58 -16.53
CA ALA A 54 0.10 -17.38 -16.74
C ALA A 54 -1.37 -17.73 -17.05
N GLN A 55 -1.63 -18.74 -17.90
CA GLN A 55 -3.00 -19.21 -18.19
C GLN A 55 -3.71 -19.82 -16.97
N LYS A 56 -2.96 -20.42 -16.04
CA LYS A 56 -3.52 -20.92 -14.80
C LYS A 56 -3.84 -19.79 -13.82
N SER A 57 -2.93 -18.81 -13.72
CA SER A 57 -3.08 -17.71 -12.77
C SER A 57 -4.31 -16.83 -13.06
N ILE A 58 -4.60 -16.54 -14.34
CA ILE A 58 -5.75 -15.68 -14.70
C ILE A 58 -7.12 -16.30 -14.41
N LYS A 59 -7.21 -17.60 -14.09
CA LYS A 59 -8.49 -18.25 -13.78
C LYS A 59 -9.19 -17.70 -12.54
N SER A 60 -8.45 -17.01 -11.68
CA SER A 60 -8.97 -16.35 -10.49
C SER A 60 -9.43 -14.91 -10.74
N LEU A 61 -9.24 -14.38 -11.94
CA LEU A 61 -9.62 -13.02 -12.31
C LEU A 61 -11.03 -12.97 -12.89
N GLU A 62 -11.68 -11.82 -12.71
CA GLU A 62 -13.01 -11.51 -13.23
C GLU A 62 -13.03 -10.11 -13.87
N GLY A 63 -14.06 -9.85 -14.67
CA GLY A 63 -14.33 -8.53 -15.23
C GLY A 63 -13.26 -8.01 -16.20
N GLU A 64 -12.98 -6.72 -16.12
CA GLU A 64 -12.06 -6.00 -17.01
C GLU A 64 -10.62 -6.50 -16.87
N SER A 65 -10.19 -6.82 -15.65
CA SER A 65 -8.88 -7.40 -15.38
C SER A 65 -8.66 -8.71 -16.16
N LEU A 66 -9.65 -9.59 -16.20
CA LEU A 66 -9.58 -10.83 -16.96
C LEU A 66 -9.40 -10.54 -18.46
N SER A 67 -10.19 -9.61 -19.02
CA SER A 67 -10.12 -9.26 -20.44
C SER A 67 -8.75 -8.76 -20.86
N LYS A 68 -8.16 -7.85 -20.08
CA LYS A 68 -6.81 -7.32 -20.29
C LYS A 68 -5.75 -8.44 -20.29
N HIS A 69 -5.80 -9.33 -19.31
CA HIS A 69 -4.81 -10.40 -19.20
C HIS A 69 -5.00 -11.49 -20.28
N LEU A 70 -6.22 -11.72 -20.77
CA LEU A 70 -6.46 -12.58 -21.94
C LEU A 70 -5.82 -12.02 -23.21
N GLU A 71 -5.85 -10.70 -23.42
CA GLU A 71 -5.15 -10.05 -24.53
C GLU A 71 -3.64 -10.25 -24.41
N MET A 72 -3.07 -10.03 -23.22
CA MET A 72 -1.64 -10.26 -22.96
C MET A 72 -1.23 -11.72 -23.20
N ILE A 73 -2.05 -12.69 -22.81
CA ILE A 73 -1.82 -14.12 -23.13
C ILE A 73 -1.82 -14.35 -24.64
N SER A 74 -2.74 -13.73 -25.37
CA SER A 74 -2.76 -13.83 -26.83
C SER A 74 -1.48 -13.27 -27.45
N GLU A 75 -0.98 -12.14 -26.95
CA GLU A 75 0.31 -11.56 -27.39
C GLU A 75 1.49 -12.47 -27.06
N SER A 76 1.54 -13.01 -25.85
CA SER A 76 2.59 -13.95 -25.43
C SER A 76 2.59 -15.19 -26.32
N ARG A 77 1.43 -15.76 -26.64
CA ARG A 77 1.30 -16.89 -27.55
C ARG A 77 1.80 -16.58 -28.96
N LYS A 78 1.41 -15.43 -29.51
CA LYS A 78 1.91 -14.95 -30.80
C LYS A 78 3.42 -14.78 -30.83
N ALA A 79 4.01 -14.27 -29.73
CA ALA A 79 5.46 -14.14 -29.59
C ALA A 79 6.13 -15.52 -29.57
N HIS A 80 5.56 -16.49 -28.85
CA HIS A 80 6.05 -17.87 -28.81
C HIS A 80 6.01 -18.54 -30.21
N GLU A 81 4.90 -18.43 -30.90
CA GLU A 81 4.71 -19.00 -32.27
C GLU A 81 5.71 -18.41 -33.28
N LYS A 82 6.04 -17.12 -33.11
CA LYS A 82 7.08 -16.44 -33.92
C LYS A 82 8.50 -16.80 -33.52
N GLY A 83 8.70 -17.64 -32.50
CA GLY A 83 10.03 -18.00 -31.97
C GLY A 83 10.69 -16.92 -31.12
N ASN A 84 9.98 -15.89 -30.72
CA ASN A 84 10.48 -14.88 -29.78
C ASN A 84 10.20 -15.30 -28.34
N TYR A 85 10.90 -16.35 -27.89
CA TYR A 85 10.71 -16.98 -26.59
C TYR A 85 11.00 -16.06 -25.40
N PRO A 86 12.05 -15.20 -25.43
CA PRO A 86 12.29 -14.25 -24.33
C PRO A 86 11.14 -13.25 -24.15
N LEU A 87 10.57 -12.73 -25.24
CA LEU A 87 9.42 -11.83 -25.17
C LEU A 87 8.18 -12.53 -24.62
N SER A 88 7.88 -13.72 -25.14
CA SER A 88 6.75 -14.52 -24.66
C SER A 88 6.87 -14.81 -23.17
N LYS A 89 8.06 -15.25 -22.71
CA LYS A 89 8.33 -15.47 -21.28
C LYS A 89 8.14 -14.19 -20.47
N GLY A 90 8.70 -13.07 -20.90
CA GLY A 90 8.60 -11.79 -20.20
C GLY A 90 7.16 -11.31 -20.03
N ILE A 91 6.32 -11.44 -21.06
CA ILE A 91 4.87 -11.12 -20.99
C ILE A 91 4.19 -12.07 -19.99
N SER A 92 4.45 -13.37 -20.07
CA SER A 92 3.83 -14.37 -19.19
C SER A 92 4.22 -14.15 -17.73
N ASP A 93 5.50 -13.89 -17.44
CA ASP A 93 6.00 -13.60 -16.10
C ASP A 93 5.39 -12.30 -15.54
N SER A 94 5.11 -11.31 -16.41
CA SER A 94 4.39 -10.08 -16.01
C SER A 94 2.96 -10.39 -15.60
N ILE A 95 2.24 -11.20 -16.37
CA ILE A 95 0.88 -11.62 -16.04
C ILE A 95 0.82 -12.29 -14.66
N VAL A 96 1.73 -13.22 -14.39
CA VAL A 96 1.76 -13.94 -13.10
C VAL A 96 1.99 -12.97 -11.93
N ARG A 97 2.87 -11.98 -12.10
CA ARG A 97 3.10 -10.95 -11.09
C ARG A 97 1.87 -10.09 -10.88
N ASP A 98 1.29 -9.56 -11.95
CA ASP A 98 0.09 -8.71 -11.89
C ASP A 98 -1.07 -9.43 -11.19
N VAL A 99 -1.29 -10.72 -11.51
CA VAL A 99 -2.34 -11.54 -10.87
C VAL A 99 -2.06 -11.75 -9.38
N ARG A 100 -0.79 -11.94 -9.01
CA ARG A 100 -0.40 -12.05 -7.60
C ARG A 100 -0.70 -10.76 -6.86
N ASP A 101 -0.29 -9.62 -7.41
CA ASP A 101 -0.51 -8.31 -6.82
C ASP A 101 -2.00 -8.02 -6.64
N ILE A 102 -2.84 -8.37 -7.63
CA ILE A 102 -4.30 -8.27 -7.54
C ILE A 102 -4.84 -9.16 -6.42
N SER A 103 -4.36 -10.40 -6.30
CA SER A 103 -4.80 -11.34 -5.27
C SER A 103 -4.40 -10.86 -3.86
N GLU A 104 -3.19 -10.35 -3.69
CA GLU A 104 -2.71 -9.79 -2.43
C GLU A 104 -3.55 -8.57 -2.03
N SER A 105 -3.78 -7.64 -2.96
CA SER A 105 -4.65 -6.46 -2.76
C SER A 105 -6.07 -6.85 -2.39
N SER A 106 -6.66 -7.83 -3.07
CA SER A 106 -8.01 -8.34 -2.77
C SER A 106 -8.11 -8.94 -1.38
N ASN A 107 -7.11 -9.73 -0.97
CA ASN A 107 -7.07 -10.33 0.37
C ASN A 107 -6.92 -9.27 1.46
N GLU A 108 -6.07 -8.26 1.26
CA GLU A 108 -5.86 -7.15 2.18
C GLU A 108 -7.15 -6.35 2.38
N VAL A 109 -7.77 -5.90 1.29
CA VAL A 109 -9.02 -5.13 1.31
C VAL A 109 -10.15 -5.94 1.98
N THR A 110 -10.32 -7.20 1.58
CA THR A 110 -11.35 -8.07 2.17
C THR A 110 -11.15 -8.25 3.68
N ARG A 111 -9.91 -8.41 4.12
CA ARG A 111 -9.57 -8.51 5.55
C ARG A 111 -9.89 -7.23 6.30
N ALA A 112 -9.57 -6.07 5.74
CA ALA A 112 -9.84 -4.77 6.35
C ALA A 112 -11.35 -4.51 6.47
N LEU A 113 -12.11 -4.77 5.39
CA LEU A 113 -13.57 -4.60 5.40
C LEU A 113 -14.26 -5.51 6.43
N ARG A 114 -13.77 -6.74 6.63
CA ARG A 114 -14.26 -7.62 7.72
C ARG A 114 -13.99 -7.07 9.12
N GLN A 115 -13.03 -6.18 9.28
CA GLN A 115 -12.71 -5.54 10.56
C GLN A 115 -13.39 -4.18 10.75
N ARG A 116 -14.27 -3.77 9.83
CA ARG A 116 -14.97 -2.49 9.87
C ARG A 116 -15.56 -2.16 11.25
N ASN A 117 -16.31 -3.10 11.86
CA ASN A 117 -16.91 -2.89 13.17
C ASN A 117 -15.89 -2.59 14.28
N LYS A 118 -14.66 -3.14 14.16
CA LYS A 118 -13.59 -2.84 15.11
C LYS A 118 -13.04 -1.42 14.91
N LEU A 119 -12.93 -0.97 13.68
CA LEU A 119 -12.52 0.41 13.37
C LEU A 119 -13.57 1.39 13.90
N GLU A 120 -14.86 1.13 13.65
CA GLU A 120 -15.98 1.96 14.15
C GLU A 120 -16.05 2.02 15.68
N SER A 121 -15.59 1.00 16.39
CA SER A 121 -15.53 1.02 17.85
C SER A 121 -14.26 1.67 18.42
N ARG A 122 -13.19 1.75 17.62
CA ARG A 122 -11.89 2.26 18.03
C ARG A 122 -11.71 3.74 17.74
N PHE A 123 -12.22 4.18 16.60
CA PHE A 123 -12.09 5.56 16.16
C PHE A 123 -13.38 6.34 16.31
N PRO A 124 -13.29 7.63 16.66
CA PRO A 124 -14.46 8.50 16.75
C PRO A 124 -15.13 8.62 15.38
N LYS A 125 -16.44 8.83 15.37
CA LYS A 125 -17.23 9.02 14.15
C LYS A 125 -17.03 10.40 13.49
N HIS A 126 -16.01 11.12 13.93
CA HIS A 126 -15.65 12.42 13.38
C HIS A 126 -14.62 12.25 12.24
N GLY A 127 -14.82 13.01 11.16
CA GLY A 127 -13.97 12.95 9.99
C GLY A 127 -14.53 12.10 8.84
N ASP A 128 -13.79 12.04 7.74
CA ASP A 128 -14.19 11.42 6.47
C ASP A 128 -13.78 9.94 6.33
N TRP A 129 -13.14 9.37 7.36
CA TRP A 129 -12.60 8.01 7.28
C TRP A 129 -13.66 6.93 7.01
N MET A 130 -14.90 7.14 7.48
CA MET A 130 -16.00 6.20 7.21
C MET A 130 -16.40 6.25 5.74
N GLU A 131 -16.50 7.45 5.15
CA GLU A 131 -16.80 7.63 3.72
C GLU A 131 -15.70 7.04 2.84
N ARG A 132 -14.44 7.18 3.25
CA ARG A 132 -13.30 6.58 2.57
C ARG A 132 -13.29 5.06 2.67
N LEU A 133 -13.70 4.50 3.81
CA LEU A 133 -13.87 3.05 3.95
C LEU A 133 -15.01 2.53 3.07
N ASP A 134 -16.10 3.29 2.92
CA ASP A 134 -17.19 2.98 1.98
C ASP A 134 -16.69 3.07 0.52
N LEU A 135 -15.83 4.03 0.20
CA LEU A 135 -15.18 4.11 -1.12
C LEU A 135 -14.34 2.86 -1.39
N VAL A 136 -13.55 2.39 -0.41
CA VAL A 136 -12.79 1.13 -0.52
C VAL A 136 -13.71 -0.05 -0.80
N ALA A 137 -14.87 -0.12 -0.13
CA ALA A 137 -15.86 -1.17 -0.36
C ALA A 137 -16.41 -1.12 -1.80
N ASN A 138 -16.81 0.06 -2.28
CA ASN A 138 -17.32 0.25 -3.63
C ASN A 138 -16.28 -0.10 -4.72
N LEU A 139 -15.02 0.29 -4.51
CA LEU A 139 -13.91 -0.08 -5.40
C LEU A 139 -13.69 -1.59 -5.42
N SER A 140 -13.84 -2.27 -4.27
CA SER A 140 -13.71 -3.72 -4.20
C SER A 140 -14.85 -4.45 -4.92
N GLU A 141 -16.08 -3.96 -4.83
CA GLU A 141 -17.25 -4.49 -5.58
C GLU A 141 -17.08 -4.33 -7.09
N SER A 142 -16.41 -3.26 -7.52
CA SER A 142 -16.06 -3.01 -8.92
C SER A 142 -14.82 -3.77 -9.38
N SER A 143 -14.22 -4.63 -8.53
CA SER A 143 -12.98 -5.37 -8.78
C SER A 143 -11.76 -4.48 -9.08
N GLU A 144 -11.78 -3.21 -8.65
CA GLU A 144 -10.68 -2.25 -8.79
C GLU A 144 -9.67 -2.38 -7.62
N TRP A 145 -9.16 -3.59 -7.40
CA TRP A 145 -8.39 -3.99 -6.22
C TRP A 145 -7.17 -3.13 -5.94
N SER A 146 -6.45 -2.71 -6.98
CA SER A 146 -5.26 -1.85 -6.83
C SER A 146 -5.61 -0.47 -6.28
N LYS A 147 -6.73 0.12 -6.74
CA LYS A 147 -7.20 1.41 -6.23
C LYS A 147 -7.75 1.26 -4.82
N ALA A 148 -8.51 0.19 -4.57
CA ALA A 148 -9.04 -0.11 -3.24
C ALA A 148 -7.93 -0.29 -2.20
N SER A 149 -6.86 -1.03 -2.53
CA SER A 149 -5.70 -1.23 -1.67
C SER A 149 -4.93 0.07 -1.43
N SER A 150 -4.72 0.89 -2.47
CA SER A 150 -4.06 2.20 -2.33
C SER A 150 -4.83 3.15 -1.41
N GLU A 151 -6.17 3.22 -1.57
CA GLU A 151 -7.02 4.04 -0.69
C GLU A 151 -7.04 3.51 0.74
N LEU A 152 -7.12 2.18 0.91
CA LEU A 152 -7.05 1.55 2.21
C LEU A 152 -5.73 1.83 2.92
N GLN A 153 -4.60 1.80 2.20
CA GLN A 153 -3.28 2.11 2.76
C GLN A 153 -3.19 3.57 3.20
N SER A 154 -3.68 4.49 2.38
CA SER A 154 -3.77 5.91 2.74
C SER A 154 -4.63 6.11 3.98
N LEU A 155 -5.82 5.53 4.01
CA LEU A 155 -6.72 5.57 5.16
C LEU A 155 -6.07 4.99 6.43
N THR A 156 -5.38 3.87 6.30
CA THR A 156 -4.70 3.23 7.45
C THR A 156 -3.63 4.14 8.04
N ASN A 157 -2.85 4.81 7.19
CA ASN A 157 -1.83 5.76 7.64
C ASN A 157 -2.47 6.95 8.39
N ASP A 158 -3.56 7.50 7.84
CA ASP A 158 -4.26 8.63 8.45
C ASP A 158 -4.88 8.23 9.80
N LEU A 159 -5.47 7.03 9.90
CA LEU A 159 -5.98 6.51 11.17
C LEU A 159 -4.88 6.26 12.21
N GLN A 160 -3.69 5.83 11.79
CA GLN A 160 -2.54 5.70 12.71
C GLN A 160 -2.06 7.05 13.23
N LEU A 161 -2.04 8.07 12.38
CA LEU A 161 -1.73 9.44 12.80
C LEU A 161 -2.77 9.98 13.78
N LEU A 162 -4.04 9.81 13.46
CA LEU A 162 -5.14 10.21 14.37
C LEU A 162 -5.05 9.51 15.72
N GLU A 163 -4.72 8.22 15.74
CA GLU A 163 -4.55 7.47 16.99
C GLU A 163 -3.40 8.04 17.85
N ALA A 164 -2.28 8.38 17.21
CA ALA A 164 -1.15 9.00 17.92
C ALA A 164 -1.56 10.38 18.48
N GLU A 165 -2.23 11.22 17.67
CA GLU A 165 -2.71 12.53 18.11
C GLU A 165 -3.70 12.44 19.27
N LEU A 166 -4.62 11.47 19.24
CA LEU A 166 -5.57 11.22 20.35
C LEU A 166 -4.86 10.77 21.61
N SER A 167 -3.83 9.91 21.49
CA SER A 167 -3.01 9.47 22.63
C SER A 167 -2.24 10.63 23.25
N ASP A 168 -1.58 11.44 22.44
CA ASP A 168 -0.80 12.60 22.90
C ASP A 168 -1.71 13.64 23.59
N ALA A 169 -2.90 13.88 23.02
CA ALA A 169 -3.89 14.78 23.64
C ALA A 169 -4.40 14.24 24.98
N GLY A 170 -4.60 12.92 25.07
CA GLY A 170 -4.97 12.24 26.32
C GLY A 170 -3.91 12.44 27.42
N GLU A 171 -2.63 12.22 27.08
CA GLU A 171 -1.52 12.44 28.02
C GLU A 171 -1.45 13.91 28.50
N LEU A 172 -1.71 14.87 27.60
CA LEU A 172 -1.77 16.28 27.96
C LEU A 172 -2.94 16.59 28.89
N ILE A 173 -4.11 16.01 28.69
CA ILE A 173 -5.25 16.15 29.62
C ILE A 173 -4.88 15.63 31.00
N ASP A 174 -4.28 14.44 31.08
CA ASP A 174 -3.87 13.84 32.35
C ASP A 174 -2.85 14.73 33.07
N PHE A 175 -1.89 15.29 32.33
CA PHE A 175 -0.94 16.23 32.85
C PHE A 175 -1.62 17.50 33.41
N VAL A 176 -2.49 18.14 32.64
CA VAL A 176 -3.21 19.36 33.04
C VAL A 176 -4.11 19.08 34.24
N ASN A 177 -4.79 17.93 34.30
CA ASN A 177 -5.61 17.51 35.44
C ASN A 177 -4.75 17.33 36.72
N SER A 178 -3.55 16.76 36.61
CA SER A 178 -2.61 16.61 37.72
C SER A 178 -2.14 17.97 38.25
N GLU A 179 -1.74 18.87 37.33
CA GLU A 179 -1.34 20.24 37.67
C GLU A 179 -2.50 21.01 38.30
N TRP A 180 -3.69 20.90 37.75
CA TRP A 180 -4.90 21.52 38.32
C TRP A 180 -5.19 21.00 39.73
N SER A 181 -5.10 19.70 39.96
CA SER A 181 -5.32 19.10 41.27
C SER A 181 -4.33 19.67 42.34
N SER A 182 -3.06 19.85 41.94
CA SER A 182 -2.04 20.45 42.78
C SER A 182 -2.31 21.96 43.06
N LEU A 183 -2.68 22.67 41.98
CA LEU A 183 -2.95 24.13 42.10
C LEU A 183 -4.21 24.40 42.92
N SER A 184 -5.31 23.64 42.71
CA SER A 184 -6.58 23.84 43.43
C SER A 184 -6.40 23.71 44.95
N LYS A 185 -5.58 22.75 45.44
CA LYS A 185 -5.27 22.61 46.87
C LYS A 185 -4.57 23.84 47.43
N LYS A 186 -3.67 24.47 46.66
CA LYS A 186 -2.98 25.72 47.08
C LYS A 186 -3.98 26.89 47.08
N LEU A 187 -4.88 26.97 46.12
CA LEU A 187 -5.90 28.02 46.06
C LEU A 187 -6.87 27.92 47.26
N ASP A 188 -7.30 26.70 47.60
CA ASP A 188 -8.13 26.46 48.79
C ASP A 188 -7.44 26.94 50.08
N SER A 189 -6.15 26.67 50.23
CA SER A 189 -5.37 27.13 51.41
C SER A 189 -5.24 28.64 51.47
N ARG A 190 -5.38 29.36 50.35
CA ARG A 190 -5.34 30.85 50.28
C ARG A 190 -6.74 31.49 50.27
N GLY A 191 -7.80 30.68 50.38
CA GLY A 191 -9.19 31.19 50.41
C GLY A 191 -9.70 31.67 49.04
N ILE A 192 -9.05 31.31 47.95
CA ILE A 192 -9.54 31.58 46.58
C ILE A 192 -10.56 30.51 46.22
N GLY A 193 -11.85 30.85 46.38
CA GLY A 193 -12.98 29.95 46.20
C GLY A 193 -13.35 29.67 44.74
N ILE A 194 -14.37 28.84 44.54
CA ILE A 194 -14.90 28.44 43.22
C ILE A 194 -15.50 29.61 42.43
N GLU A 195 -15.90 30.67 43.15
CA GLU A 195 -16.44 31.91 42.58
C GLU A 195 -15.41 32.75 41.80
N ASP A 196 -14.12 32.40 41.94
CA ASP A 196 -13.07 33.09 41.19
C ASP A 196 -13.20 32.79 39.69
N SER A 197 -13.17 33.84 38.87
CA SER A 197 -13.39 33.75 37.42
C SER A 197 -12.32 32.90 36.69
N ASP A 198 -11.04 32.99 37.11
CA ASP A 198 -9.96 32.22 36.52
C ASP A 198 -10.06 30.74 36.92
N ARG A 199 -10.47 30.48 38.18
CA ARG A 199 -10.69 29.13 38.69
C ARG A 199 -11.84 28.44 37.94
N SER A 200 -12.98 29.13 37.76
CA SER A 200 -14.12 28.66 37.01
C SER A 200 -13.78 28.44 35.52
N SER A 201 -12.98 29.37 34.93
CA SER A 201 -12.53 29.25 33.53
C SER A 201 -11.63 28.05 33.31
N SER A 202 -10.68 27.77 34.22
CA SER A 202 -9.79 26.59 34.15
C SER A 202 -10.58 25.31 34.18
N LEU A 203 -11.50 25.13 35.13
CA LEU A 203 -12.35 23.93 35.22
C LEU A 203 -13.20 23.72 33.99
N ARG A 204 -13.82 24.79 33.50
CA ARG A 204 -14.66 24.72 32.28
C ARG A 204 -13.82 24.34 31.06
N ALA A 205 -12.64 24.92 30.89
CA ALA A 205 -11.76 24.64 29.76
C ALA A 205 -11.25 23.19 29.78
N ILE A 206 -10.90 22.65 30.95
CA ILE A 206 -10.52 21.23 31.10
C ILE A 206 -11.69 20.31 30.70
N SER A 207 -12.90 20.59 31.23
CA SER A 207 -14.06 19.77 30.90
C SER A 207 -14.44 19.83 29.43
N ILE A 208 -14.25 20.97 28.76
CA ILE A 208 -14.43 21.08 27.31
C ILE A 208 -13.37 20.27 26.57
N ALA A 209 -12.11 20.31 27.01
CA ALA A 209 -11.03 19.55 26.40
C ALA A 209 -11.30 18.03 26.47
N GLU A 210 -11.73 17.53 27.63
CA GLU A 210 -12.09 16.12 27.81
C GLU A 210 -13.23 15.71 26.84
N LYS A 211 -14.26 16.53 26.75
CA LYS A 211 -15.37 16.27 25.83
C LYS A 211 -14.95 16.29 24.36
N MET A 212 -14.09 17.25 23.96
CA MET A 212 -13.61 17.33 22.58
C MET A 212 -12.72 16.10 22.24
N LEU A 213 -11.95 15.61 23.21
CA LEU A 213 -11.17 14.37 23.01
C LEU A 213 -12.08 13.16 22.82
N GLU A 214 -13.14 13.02 23.62
CA GLU A 214 -14.15 11.96 23.44
C GLU A 214 -14.84 12.02 22.06
N GLU A 215 -15.06 13.23 21.55
CA GLU A 215 -15.61 13.46 20.21
C GLU A 215 -14.56 13.25 19.09
N GLY A 216 -13.27 13.14 19.45
CA GLY A 216 -12.16 12.99 18.51
C GLY A 216 -11.66 14.28 17.87
N ASP A 217 -12.10 15.44 18.36
CA ASP A 217 -11.65 16.75 17.90
C ASP A 217 -10.41 17.19 18.68
N VAL A 218 -9.25 16.66 18.25
CA VAL A 218 -7.95 16.94 18.87
C VAL A 218 -7.61 18.42 18.83
N GLN A 219 -7.94 19.13 17.74
CA GLN A 219 -7.62 20.56 17.61
C GLN A 219 -8.37 21.41 18.62
N SER A 220 -9.67 21.19 18.80
CA SER A 220 -10.48 21.87 19.79
C SER A 220 -10.09 21.48 21.22
N CYS A 221 -9.68 20.22 21.44
CA CYS A 221 -9.13 19.75 22.70
C CYS A 221 -7.87 20.52 23.07
N LEU A 222 -6.86 20.58 22.18
CA LEU A 222 -5.60 21.29 22.43
C LEU A 222 -5.81 22.79 22.66
N LYS A 223 -6.75 23.42 21.93
CA LYS A 223 -7.10 24.82 22.14
C LYS A 223 -7.67 25.03 23.54
N SER A 224 -8.58 24.17 23.98
CA SER A 224 -9.18 24.27 25.32
C SER A 224 -8.16 24.03 26.42
N LEU A 225 -7.20 23.10 26.22
CA LEU A 225 -6.07 22.92 27.15
C LEU A 225 -5.19 24.17 27.26
N GLY A 226 -4.93 24.87 26.13
CA GLY A 226 -4.21 26.13 26.13
C GLY A 226 -4.95 27.25 26.89
N GLU A 227 -6.27 27.30 26.81
CA GLU A 227 -7.11 28.22 27.60
C GLU A 227 -7.07 27.87 29.08
N ALA A 228 -7.11 26.57 29.44
CA ALA A 228 -6.95 26.11 30.83
C ALA A 228 -5.61 26.51 31.42
N ASP A 229 -4.50 26.24 30.71
CA ASP A 229 -3.16 26.56 31.15
C ASP A 229 -2.99 28.08 31.35
N SER A 230 -3.49 28.88 30.40
CA SER A 230 -3.48 30.34 30.52
C SER A 230 -4.22 30.88 31.78
N ALA A 231 -5.36 30.26 32.12
CA ALA A 231 -6.09 30.61 33.34
C ALA A 231 -5.36 30.13 34.61
N MET A 232 -4.77 28.92 34.57
CA MET A 232 -3.95 28.39 35.65
C MET A 232 -2.71 29.26 35.92
N GLU A 233 -2.06 29.74 34.85
CA GLU A 233 -0.92 30.69 34.97
C GLU A 233 -1.32 31.99 35.68
N ARG A 234 -2.49 32.56 35.36
CA ARG A 234 -2.99 33.77 36.07
C ARG A 234 -3.23 33.47 37.55
N LEU A 235 -3.76 32.30 37.88
CA LEU A 235 -3.95 31.86 39.27
C LEU A 235 -2.60 31.66 40.00
N ARG A 236 -1.60 31.06 39.37
CA ARG A 236 -0.26 30.86 39.91
C ARG A 236 0.42 32.19 40.30
N ARG A 237 0.22 33.25 39.49
CA ARG A 237 0.77 34.60 39.79
C ARG A 237 0.13 35.28 40.96
N ARG A 238 -1.03 34.80 41.43
CA ARG A 238 -1.77 35.34 42.60
C ARG A 238 -1.49 34.58 43.89
N LEU A 239 -0.75 33.47 43.84
CA LEU A 239 -0.31 32.66 44.98
C LEU A 239 1.00 33.17 45.55
#